data_0a5f6b1df1a351ab978824f852f419b8
#
_entry.id   0a5f6b1df1a351ab978824f852f419b8
#
_cell.length_a   1.000
_cell.length_b   1.000
_cell.length_c   1.000
_cell.angle_alpha   90.00
_cell.angle_beta   90.00
_cell.angle_gamma   90.00
#
_symmetry.space_group_name_H-M   'P 1'
#
loop_
_entity.id
_entity.type
_entity.pdbx_description
1 polymer ?
#
loop_
_entity_poly.entity_id
_entity_poly.type
_entity_poly.pdbx_seq_one_letter_code
_entity_poly.pdbx_strand_id
1 'polypeptide(L)'
;MTWLRRILLGVVVVIAVSVASTSLWFWFTPVGVNNYLNKVTFKLAIDSPELLTYLGMIDNTPLDFHSGKLADYTKEEEEKKIAELREARQGLDDYGPAGLEGQELLTWKIGAWFFDDLLQQAELRYSGYRVNQISGVTVNLPQFLTDTHVIKNKKSVQRYLSRLTEFGRVLREVHARVIDDQEHGVIPPDFVIEKTLAGLEKFIAGGATENPLVTTLGPKLEALDELDDTQAKAFISDATDRVESEIIPGYEAMITLFESMLPEASHDAGIWRLPEGEAIYAANLRSNTTTQYSADEIHSIGLQEVDRIEGEMLDILDNRGLVGGDLASGMRALMEDPQYHFANTDEGREAMIKYLETFDREVMQIAADYFITIPPQPLEIVRVPEYSEDSSPAGYYNGPALDGSRPGRFYINQKDTGDNPRWTLPTLMIHDG
;
A
#
# COMPACT_ATOMS: atom_id res chain seq x y z
N MET A 1 25.01 -23.10 -43.37
CA MET A 1 24.18 -23.92 -42.44
C MET A 1 24.89 -24.35 -41.16
N THR A 2 26.19 -24.61 -41.13
CA THR A 2 26.93 -25.06 -39.91
C THR A 2 27.12 -23.97 -38.83
N TRP A 3 27.29 -22.72 -39.23
CA TRP A 3 27.48 -21.60 -38.29
C TRP A 3 26.19 -21.26 -37.51
N LEU A 4 25.06 -21.17 -38.19
CA LEU A 4 23.75 -20.93 -37.54
C LEU A 4 23.37 -22.05 -36.55
N ARG A 5 23.68 -23.31 -36.89
CA ARG A 5 23.47 -24.43 -35.95
C ARG A 5 24.35 -24.35 -34.73
N ARG A 6 25.59 -23.86 -34.83
CA ARG A 6 26.48 -23.67 -33.69
C ARG A 6 26.00 -22.54 -32.75
N ILE A 7 25.50 -21.45 -33.31
CA ILE A 7 24.88 -20.36 -32.52
C ILE A 7 23.63 -20.88 -31.83
N LEU A 8 22.73 -21.56 -32.54
CA LEU A 8 21.52 -22.14 -31.96
C LEU A 8 21.84 -23.11 -30.82
N LEU A 9 22.83 -23.96 -31.02
CA LEU A 9 23.29 -24.89 -29.99
C LEU A 9 23.87 -24.16 -28.78
N GLY A 10 24.66 -23.10 -29.00
CA GLY A 10 25.19 -22.25 -27.93
C GLY A 10 24.08 -21.57 -27.11
N VAL A 11 23.05 -21.03 -27.77
CA VAL A 11 21.89 -20.43 -27.12
C VAL A 11 21.11 -21.47 -26.30
N VAL A 12 20.87 -22.66 -26.84
CA VAL A 12 20.20 -23.76 -26.14
C VAL A 12 20.99 -24.21 -24.91
N VAL A 13 22.31 -24.30 -25.01
CA VAL A 13 23.18 -24.64 -23.87
C VAL A 13 23.13 -23.57 -22.80
N VAL A 14 23.18 -22.28 -23.17
CA VAL A 14 23.07 -21.16 -22.20
C VAL A 14 21.71 -21.18 -21.50
N ILE A 15 20.63 -21.40 -22.26
CA ILE A 15 19.29 -21.53 -21.67
C ILE A 15 19.21 -22.72 -20.73
N ALA A 16 19.72 -23.89 -21.15
CA ALA A 16 19.72 -25.08 -20.30
C ALA A 16 20.54 -24.92 -19.03
N VAL A 17 21.71 -24.29 -19.12
CA VAL A 17 22.54 -23.98 -17.95
C VAL A 17 21.85 -22.97 -17.04
N SER A 18 21.23 -21.92 -17.59
CA SER A 18 20.47 -20.94 -16.82
C SER A 18 19.29 -21.58 -16.10
N VAL A 19 18.51 -22.41 -16.80
CA VAL A 19 17.38 -23.15 -16.20
C VAL A 19 17.87 -24.12 -15.13
N ALA A 20 18.95 -24.87 -15.38
CA ALA A 20 19.52 -25.78 -14.40
C ALA A 20 20.05 -25.03 -13.17
N SER A 21 20.74 -23.90 -13.36
CA SER A 21 21.26 -23.07 -12.26
C SER A 21 20.14 -22.46 -11.43
N THR A 22 19.09 -21.96 -12.08
CA THR A 22 17.91 -21.40 -11.40
C THR A 22 17.14 -22.50 -10.65
N SER A 23 16.99 -23.69 -11.26
CA SER A 23 16.36 -24.83 -10.61
C SER A 23 17.17 -25.31 -9.40
N LEU A 24 18.49 -25.41 -9.51
CA LEU A 24 19.36 -25.74 -8.38
C LEU A 24 19.26 -24.69 -7.27
N TRP A 25 19.26 -23.42 -7.61
CA TRP A 25 19.07 -22.33 -6.65
C TRP A 25 17.71 -22.38 -5.94
N PHE A 26 16.67 -22.80 -6.65
CA PHE A 26 15.31 -22.93 -6.11
C PHE A 26 15.17 -24.14 -5.18
N TRP A 27 15.79 -25.28 -5.50
CA TRP A 27 15.66 -26.55 -4.77
C TRP A 27 16.67 -26.70 -3.62
N PHE A 28 17.85 -26.11 -3.74
CA PHE A 28 18.90 -26.22 -2.72
C PHE A 28 19.01 -24.91 -1.89
N THR A 29 19.47 -25.08 -0.66
CA THR A 29 19.75 -23.93 0.22
C THR A 29 20.88 -23.09 -0.41
N PRO A 30 20.64 -21.81 -0.74
CA PRO A 30 21.66 -20.96 -1.34
C PRO A 30 22.85 -20.75 -0.42
N VAL A 31 24.04 -20.54 -1.00
CA VAL A 31 25.23 -20.18 -0.21
C VAL A 31 25.11 -18.72 0.23
N GLY A 32 25.16 -18.49 1.55
CA GLY A 32 25.12 -17.17 2.18
C GLY A 32 23.70 -16.64 2.46
N VAL A 33 23.59 -15.86 3.51
CA VAL A 33 22.34 -15.29 4.06
C VAL A 33 21.60 -14.46 3.03
N ASN A 34 22.31 -13.59 2.31
CA ASN A 34 21.70 -12.70 1.31
C ASN A 34 21.01 -13.50 0.18
N ASN A 35 21.67 -14.56 -0.32
CA ASN A 35 21.07 -15.41 -1.35
C ASN A 35 19.86 -16.19 -0.83
N TYR A 36 19.91 -16.60 0.43
CA TYR A 36 18.78 -17.24 1.08
C TYR A 36 17.57 -16.30 1.17
N LEU A 37 17.75 -15.10 1.69
CA LEU A 37 16.69 -14.10 1.81
C LEU A 37 16.13 -13.68 0.45
N ASN A 38 17.00 -13.53 -0.57
CA ASN A 38 16.56 -13.27 -1.94
C ASN A 38 15.66 -14.40 -2.47
N LYS A 39 15.99 -15.67 -2.16
CA LYS A 39 15.13 -16.81 -2.54
C LYS A 39 13.78 -16.75 -1.84
N VAL A 40 13.75 -16.45 -0.53
CA VAL A 40 12.50 -16.30 0.22
C VAL A 40 11.66 -15.17 -0.34
N THR A 41 12.26 -14.00 -0.56
CA THR A 41 11.58 -12.83 -1.16
C THR A 41 11.01 -13.16 -2.54
N PHE A 42 11.76 -13.87 -3.38
CA PHE A 42 11.31 -14.28 -4.70
C PHE A 42 10.11 -15.24 -4.65
N LYS A 43 10.13 -16.21 -3.71
CA LYS A 43 8.97 -17.09 -3.48
C LYS A 43 7.73 -16.30 -3.09
N LEU A 44 7.86 -15.40 -2.10
CA LEU A 44 6.75 -14.56 -1.65
C LEU A 44 6.23 -13.64 -2.76
N ALA A 45 7.11 -13.10 -3.59
CA ALA A 45 6.71 -12.25 -4.71
C ALA A 45 5.93 -13.02 -5.79
N ILE A 46 6.34 -14.25 -6.13
CA ILE A 46 5.64 -15.08 -7.12
C ILE A 46 4.20 -15.41 -6.69
N ASP A 47 3.99 -15.61 -5.39
CA ASP A 47 2.68 -15.93 -4.83
C ASP A 47 1.83 -14.68 -4.52
N SER A 48 2.32 -13.48 -4.91
CA SER A 48 1.64 -12.20 -4.71
C SER A 48 1.44 -11.47 -6.05
N PRO A 49 0.36 -11.74 -6.79
CA PRO A 49 0.11 -11.13 -8.11
C PRO A 49 0.08 -9.60 -8.09
N GLU A 50 -0.45 -9.01 -7.03
CA GLU A 50 -0.50 -7.57 -6.84
C GLU A 50 0.91 -6.99 -6.64
N LEU A 51 1.76 -7.64 -5.82
CA LEU A 51 3.14 -7.22 -5.60
C LEU A 51 3.95 -7.26 -6.91
N LEU A 52 3.81 -8.33 -7.71
CA LEU A 52 4.48 -8.42 -9.01
C LEU A 52 4.07 -7.28 -9.94
N THR A 53 2.78 -6.93 -9.97
CA THR A 53 2.29 -5.78 -10.74
C THR A 53 2.81 -4.46 -10.17
N TYR A 54 2.88 -4.35 -8.84
CA TYR A 54 3.43 -3.15 -8.20
C TYR A 54 4.90 -2.93 -8.56
N LEU A 55 5.68 -4.01 -8.59
CA LEU A 55 7.08 -3.98 -9.01
C LEU A 55 7.25 -3.72 -10.52
N GLY A 56 6.28 -4.08 -11.36
CA GLY A 56 6.27 -3.84 -12.80
C GLY A 56 7.35 -4.60 -13.59
N MET A 57 8.00 -5.60 -12.99
CA MET A 57 9.19 -6.25 -13.59
C MET A 57 8.87 -7.14 -14.80
N ILE A 58 7.72 -7.79 -14.80
CA ILE A 58 7.35 -8.78 -15.84
C ILE A 58 5.98 -8.51 -16.47
N ASP A 59 5.32 -7.43 -16.09
CA ASP A 59 4.05 -7.00 -16.67
C ASP A 59 4.16 -6.78 -18.18
N ASN A 60 3.18 -7.27 -18.92
CA ASN A 60 3.11 -7.15 -20.37
C ASN A 60 4.29 -7.80 -21.14
N THR A 61 5.11 -8.62 -20.49
CA THR A 61 6.14 -9.45 -21.12
C THR A 61 5.61 -10.85 -21.45
N PRO A 62 6.37 -11.69 -22.21
CA PRO A 62 6.03 -13.11 -22.38
C PRO A 62 5.98 -13.92 -21.07
N LEU A 63 6.63 -13.44 -20.01
CA LEU A 63 6.66 -14.06 -18.67
C LEU A 63 5.55 -13.59 -17.75
N ASP A 64 4.67 -12.71 -18.19
CA ASP A 64 3.56 -12.21 -17.41
C ASP A 64 2.47 -13.27 -17.22
N PHE A 65 2.52 -13.96 -16.10
CA PHE A 65 1.57 -14.99 -15.69
C PHE A 65 0.61 -14.51 -14.59
N HIS A 66 0.82 -13.31 -14.04
CA HIS A 66 0.22 -12.81 -12.80
C HIS A 66 -0.78 -11.67 -13.02
N SER A 67 -0.59 -10.80 -14.03
CA SER A 67 -1.34 -9.54 -14.11
C SER A 67 -2.84 -9.67 -14.42
N GLY A 68 -3.32 -10.90 -14.65
CA GLY A 68 -4.76 -11.22 -14.71
C GLY A 68 -5.32 -11.86 -13.45
N LYS A 69 -4.52 -11.97 -12.37
CA LYS A 69 -4.88 -12.66 -11.13
C LYS A 69 -4.89 -11.70 -9.95
N LEU A 70 -5.58 -12.09 -8.88
CA LEU A 70 -5.48 -11.52 -7.54
C LEU A 70 -5.08 -12.62 -6.54
N ALA A 71 -4.52 -12.24 -5.42
CA ALA A 71 -4.16 -13.13 -4.33
C ALA A 71 -5.38 -13.89 -3.78
N ASP A 72 -5.12 -14.96 -3.10
CA ASP A 72 -6.10 -15.75 -2.37
C ASP A 72 -6.19 -15.23 -0.93
N TYR A 73 -7.42 -14.94 -0.48
CA TYR A 73 -7.72 -14.39 0.86
C TYR A 73 -8.42 -15.40 1.76
N THR A 74 -8.41 -16.70 1.40
CA THR A 74 -8.97 -17.78 2.21
C THR A 74 -8.16 -18.01 3.48
N LYS A 75 -8.77 -18.65 4.48
CA LYS A 75 -8.12 -19.07 5.73
C LYS A 75 -7.03 -20.10 5.47
N GLU A 76 -7.28 -20.99 4.53
CA GLU A 76 -6.35 -22.03 4.10
C GLU A 76 -5.06 -21.45 3.54
N GLU A 77 -5.15 -20.40 2.71
CA GLU A 77 -3.97 -19.75 2.16
C GLU A 77 -3.23 -18.93 3.23
N GLU A 78 -3.93 -18.30 4.17
CA GLU A 78 -3.30 -17.65 5.33
C GLU A 78 -2.50 -18.66 6.17
N GLU A 79 -3.06 -19.84 6.47
CA GLU A 79 -2.37 -20.90 7.21
C GLU A 79 -1.14 -21.44 6.46
N LYS A 80 -1.25 -21.58 5.15
CA LYS A 80 -0.13 -21.95 4.28
C LYS A 80 0.98 -20.90 4.34
N LYS A 81 0.66 -19.62 4.21
CA LYS A 81 1.63 -18.51 4.30
C LYS A 81 2.34 -18.47 5.65
N ILE A 82 1.62 -18.72 6.74
CA ILE A 82 2.21 -18.83 8.08
C ILE A 82 3.18 -20.03 8.17
N ALA A 83 2.83 -21.18 7.59
CA ALA A 83 3.72 -22.33 7.53
C ALA A 83 4.99 -22.03 6.71
N GLU A 84 4.86 -21.40 5.55
CA GLU A 84 5.98 -20.96 4.72
C GLU A 84 6.89 -19.95 5.44
N LEU A 85 6.30 -19.05 6.23
CA LEU A 85 7.05 -18.10 7.06
C LEU A 85 7.85 -18.81 8.17
N ARG A 86 7.28 -19.85 8.79
CA ARG A 86 8.00 -20.71 9.76
C ARG A 86 9.17 -21.44 9.10
N GLU A 87 8.96 -21.99 7.91
CA GLU A 87 10.03 -22.62 7.13
C GLU A 87 11.15 -21.61 6.76
N ALA A 88 10.76 -20.39 6.37
CA ALA A 88 11.71 -19.34 6.06
C ALA A 88 12.53 -18.93 7.28
N ARG A 89 11.90 -18.81 8.45
CA ARG A 89 12.59 -18.52 9.71
C ARG A 89 13.56 -19.63 10.11
N GLN A 90 13.12 -20.89 10.03
CA GLN A 90 13.95 -22.05 10.31
C GLN A 90 15.14 -22.15 9.36
N GLY A 91 14.91 -21.94 8.06
CA GLY A 91 15.99 -21.94 7.07
C GLY A 91 17.01 -20.81 7.27
N LEU A 92 16.61 -19.67 7.86
CA LEU A 92 17.55 -18.62 8.25
C LEU A 92 18.41 -19.04 9.45
N ASP A 93 17.84 -19.82 10.39
CA ASP A 93 18.59 -20.36 11.52
C ASP A 93 19.68 -21.35 11.12
N ASP A 94 19.49 -22.07 10.01
CA ASP A 94 20.50 -23.02 9.50
C ASP A 94 21.83 -22.32 9.13
N TYR A 95 21.79 -21.04 8.82
CA TYR A 95 23.01 -20.24 8.62
C TYR A 95 23.63 -19.82 9.94
N GLY A 96 22.80 -19.52 10.95
CA GLY A 96 23.25 -19.00 12.24
C GLY A 96 24.03 -17.68 12.14
N PRO A 97 24.25 -16.99 13.26
CA PRO A 97 25.06 -15.77 13.28
C PRO A 97 26.57 -16.04 13.38
N ALA A 98 26.98 -17.29 13.68
CA ALA A 98 28.38 -17.64 13.94
C ALA A 98 29.22 -17.55 12.66
N GLY A 99 30.23 -16.69 12.67
CA GLY A 99 31.13 -16.47 11.51
C GLY A 99 30.60 -15.44 10.51
N LEU A 100 29.42 -14.84 10.73
CA LEU A 100 28.94 -13.69 9.98
C LEU A 100 29.51 -12.40 10.58
N GLU A 101 29.92 -11.49 9.72
CA GLU A 101 30.46 -10.18 10.12
C GLU A 101 29.84 -9.06 9.27
N GLY A 102 29.95 -7.81 9.75
CA GLY A 102 29.54 -6.60 9.02
C GLY A 102 28.10 -6.67 8.52
N GLN A 103 27.91 -6.43 7.23
CA GLN A 103 26.61 -6.35 6.60
C GLN A 103 25.85 -7.70 6.61
N GLU A 104 26.53 -8.83 6.47
CA GLU A 104 25.86 -10.15 6.49
C GLU A 104 25.29 -10.47 7.86
N LEU A 105 26.01 -10.16 8.95
CA LEU A 105 25.50 -10.31 10.30
C LEU A 105 24.30 -9.39 10.57
N LEU A 106 24.36 -8.14 10.10
CA LEU A 106 23.26 -7.20 10.22
C LEU A 106 22.03 -7.71 9.46
N THR A 107 22.20 -8.16 8.23
CA THR A 107 21.13 -8.74 7.40
C THR A 107 20.49 -9.96 8.08
N TRP A 108 21.31 -10.86 8.65
CA TRP A 108 20.79 -12.01 9.40
C TRP A 108 19.96 -11.57 10.62
N LYS A 109 20.46 -10.61 11.42
CA LYS A 109 19.75 -10.09 12.59
C LYS A 109 18.41 -9.44 12.23
N ILE A 110 18.39 -8.61 11.18
CA ILE A 110 17.17 -7.96 10.69
C ILE A 110 16.18 -9.01 10.19
N GLY A 111 16.64 -9.97 9.38
CA GLY A 111 15.80 -11.05 8.87
C GLY A 111 15.20 -11.92 9.98
N ALA A 112 16.02 -12.29 10.98
CA ALA A 112 15.57 -13.07 12.12
C ALA A 112 14.49 -12.31 12.92
N TRP A 113 14.75 -11.05 13.26
CA TRP A 113 13.79 -10.20 13.96
C TRP A 113 12.50 -10.04 13.17
N PHE A 114 12.60 -9.78 11.87
CA PHE A 114 11.44 -9.58 10.98
C PHE A 114 10.54 -10.82 10.91
N PHE A 115 11.14 -12.00 10.73
CA PHE A 115 10.37 -13.26 10.72
C PHE A 115 9.75 -13.57 12.09
N ASP A 116 10.48 -13.34 13.18
CA ASP A 116 9.96 -13.55 14.54
C ASP A 116 8.79 -12.60 14.83
N ASP A 117 8.86 -11.35 14.38
CA ASP A 117 7.80 -10.37 14.51
C ASP A 117 6.55 -10.76 13.72
N LEU A 118 6.72 -11.12 12.44
CA LEU A 118 5.61 -11.58 11.59
C LEU A 118 4.94 -12.83 12.15
N LEU A 119 5.71 -13.80 12.68
CA LEU A 119 5.17 -15.01 13.28
C LEU A 119 4.39 -14.71 14.56
N GLN A 120 4.88 -13.79 15.40
CA GLN A 120 4.15 -13.37 16.59
C GLN A 120 2.83 -12.67 16.22
N GLN A 121 2.83 -11.78 15.21
CA GLN A 121 1.60 -11.16 14.73
C GLN A 121 0.63 -12.18 14.13
N ALA A 122 1.14 -13.20 13.43
CA ALA A 122 0.31 -14.27 12.85
C ALA A 122 -0.37 -15.15 13.91
N GLU A 123 0.16 -15.22 15.14
CA GLU A 123 -0.49 -15.88 16.27
C GLU A 123 -1.70 -15.07 16.77
N LEU A 124 -1.69 -13.75 16.60
CA LEU A 124 -2.75 -12.83 17.01
C LEU A 124 -3.73 -12.61 15.84
N ARG A 125 -4.36 -13.66 15.35
CA ARG A 125 -5.17 -13.68 14.12
C ARG A 125 -6.33 -12.68 14.10
N TYR A 126 -6.88 -12.39 15.26
CA TYR A 126 -8.05 -11.54 15.45
C TYR A 126 -7.66 -10.15 15.97
N SER A 127 -6.56 -9.59 15.43
CA SER A 127 -5.90 -8.38 15.92
C SER A 127 -6.40 -7.08 15.30
N GLY A 128 -7.32 -7.15 14.33
CA GLY A 128 -7.78 -5.93 13.66
C GLY A 128 -8.91 -6.19 12.67
N TYR A 129 -9.40 -5.11 12.08
CA TYR A 129 -10.53 -5.15 11.15
C TYR A 129 -10.04 -5.31 9.72
N ARG A 130 -10.41 -6.42 9.05
CA ARG A 130 -10.00 -6.73 7.66
C ARG A 130 -10.56 -5.75 6.64
N VAL A 131 -11.67 -5.12 6.96
CA VAL A 131 -12.32 -4.09 6.15
C VAL A 131 -12.71 -2.94 7.08
N ASN A 132 -12.31 -1.75 6.72
CA ASN A 132 -12.71 -0.51 7.39
C ASN A 132 -12.74 0.64 6.36
N GLN A 133 -13.06 1.86 6.81
CA GLN A 133 -13.23 3.03 5.93
C GLN A 133 -11.96 3.49 5.20
N ILE A 134 -10.77 3.07 5.64
CA ILE A 134 -9.48 3.51 5.07
C ILE A 134 -8.63 2.37 4.51
N SER A 135 -8.97 1.11 4.80
CA SER A 135 -8.16 -0.04 4.39
C SER A 135 -9.00 -1.30 4.15
N GLY A 136 -8.37 -2.30 3.56
CA GLY A 136 -8.99 -3.56 3.18
C GLY A 136 -9.25 -3.63 1.68
N VAL A 137 -9.70 -4.80 1.23
CA VAL A 137 -9.87 -5.09 -0.21
C VAL A 137 -10.88 -4.16 -0.89
N THR A 138 -11.86 -3.66 -0.16
CA THR A 138 -12.90 -2.75 -0.67
C THR A 138 -12.38 -1.34 -0.96
N VAL A 139 -11.23 -0.98 -0.41
CA VAL A 139 -10.54 0.30 -0.66
C VAL A 139 -9.33 0.09 -1.57
N ASN A 140 -8.48 -0.88 -1.22
CA ASN A 140 -7.17 -1.05 -1.86
C ASN A 140 -7.27 -1.64 -3.28
N LEU A 141 -8.20 -2.59 -3.54
CA LEU A 141 -8.30 -3.20 -4.87
C LEU A 141 -8.88 -2.26 -5.92
N PRO A 142 -9.92 -1.44 -5.67
CA PRO A 142 -10.32 -0.40 -6.61
C PRO A 142 -9.17 0.51 -7.01
N GLN A 143 -8.43 1.05 -6.03
CA GLN A 143 -7.28 1.91 -6.29
C GLN A 143 -6.17 1.17 -7.06
N PHE A 144 -5.85 -0.06 -6.68
CA PHE A 144 -4.88 -0.87 -7.40
C PHE A 144 -5.27 -1.08 -8.87
N LEU A 145 -6.53 -1.36 -9.15
CA LEU A 145 -7.03 -1.58 -10.51
C LEU A 145 -7.07 -0.29 -11.34
N THR A 146 -7.43 0.83 -10.73
CA THR A 146 -7.50 2.12 -11.45
C THR A 146 -6.12 2.73 -11.67
N ASP A 147 -5.20 2.64 -10.69
CA ASP A 147 -3.97 3.43 -10.69
C ASP A 147 -2.72 2.58 -11.00
N THR A 148 -2.68 1.32 -10.53
CA THR A 148 -1.48 0.48 -10.60
C THR A 148 -1.51 -0.48 -11.79
N HIS A 149 -2.68 -1.03 -12.14
CA HIS A 149 -2.80 -1.92 -13.29
C HIS A 149 -2.58 -1.16 -14.60
N VAL A 150 -1.48 -1.47 -15.28
CA VAL A 150 -1.06 -0.77 -16.51
C VAL A 150 -1.70 -1.40 -17.74
N ILE A 151 -2.42 -0.58 -18.51
CA ILE A 151 -3.02 -0.97 -19.79
C ILE A 151 -2.17 -0.42 -20.94
N LYS A 152 -1.47 -1.31 -21.66
CA LYS A 152 -0.56 -0.98 -22.78
C LYS A 152 -0.97 -1.60 -24.11
N ASN A 153 -1.82 -2.63 -24.10
CA ASN A 153 -2.24 -3.39 -25.28
C ASN A 153 -3.51 -4.18 -24.97
N LYS A 154 -4.09 -4.77 -26.00
CA LYS A 154 -5.31 -5.59 -25.91
C LYS A 154 -5.21 -6.72 -24.89
N LYS A 155 -4.02 -7.32 -24.71
CA LYS A 155 -3.82 -8.41 -23.76
C LYS A 155 -3.88 -7.90 -22.31
N SER A 156 -3.34 -6.72 -22.03
CA SER A 156 -3.44 -6.10 -20.70
C SER A 156 -4.89 -5.67 -20.36
N VAL A 157 -5.69 -5.27 -21.37
CA VAL A 157 -7.14 -5.06 -21.17
C VAL A 157 -7.84 -6.35 -20.75
N GLN A 158 -7.55 -7.48 -21.45
CA GLN A 158 -8.12 -8.78 -21.09
C GLN A 158 -7.74 -9.22 -19.68
N ARG A 159 -6.52 -8.91 -19.24
CA ARG A 159 -6.05 -9.18 -17.88
C ARG A 159 -6.75 -8.29 -16.85
N TYR A 160 -6.99 -7.03 -17.19
CA TYR A 160 -7.80 -6.15 -16.36
C TYR A 160 -9.20 -6.74 -16.14
N LEU A 161 -9.86 -7.16 -17.21
CA LEU A 161 -11.17 -7.81 -17.13
C LEU A 161 -11.13 -9.11 -16.30
N SER A 162 -10.07 -9.91 -16.45
CA SER A 162 -9.88 -11.09 -15.60
C SER A 162 -9.81 -10.70 -14.11
N ARG A 163 -9.09 -9.63 -13.78
CA ARG A 163 -9.02 -9.11 -12.39
C ARG A 163 -10.35 -8.59 -11.87
N LEU A 164 -11.23 -8.05 -12.70
CA LEU A 164 -12.58 -7.68 -12.25
C LEU A 164 -13.38 -8.91 -11.79
N THR A 165 -13.26 -10.04 -12.51
CA THR A 165 -13.88 -11.31 -12.07
C THR A 165 -13.22 -11.84 -10.79
N GLU A 166 -11.90 -11.81 -10.71
CA GLU A 166 -11.15 -12.20 -9.52
C GLU A 166 -11.52 -11.34 -8.30
N PHE A 167 -11.80 -10.04 -8.51
CA PHE A 167 -12.22 -9.15 -7.42
C PHE A 167 -13.53 -9.60 -6.78
N GLY A 168 -14.50 -10.06 -7.58
CA GLY A 168 -15.71 -10.69 -7.03
C GLY A 168 -15.41 -11.93 -6.19
N ARG A 169 -14.44 -12.77 -6.59
CA ARG A 169 -13.98 -13.91 -5.78
C ARG A 169 -13.39 -13.42 -4.46
N VAL A 170 -12.46 -12.46 -4.51
CA VAL A 170 -11.83 -11.89 -3.30
C VAL A 170 -12.85 -11.29 -2.34
N LEU A 171 -13.85 -10.57 -2.83
CA LEU A 171 -14.93 -10.04 -1.98
C LEU A 171 -15.66 -11.14 -1.23
N ARG A 172 -15.96 -12.26 -1.88
CA ARG A 172 -16.61 -13.42 -1.21
C ARG A 172 -15.71 -14.06 -0.15
N GLU A 173 -14.42 -14.20 -0.44
CA GLU A 173 -13.44 -14.77 0.51
C GLU A 173 -13.29 -13.87 1.73
N VAL A 174 -13.10 -12.56 1.53
CA VAL A 174 -12.97 -11.60 2.63
C VAL A 174 -14.28 -11.47 3.42
N HIS A 175 -15.44 -11.51 2.76
CA HIS A 175 -16.73 -11.56 3.44
C HIS A 175 -16.82 -12.74 4.43
N ALA A 176 -16.41 -13.95 4.00
CA ALA A 176 -16.37 -15.11 4.87
C ALA A 176 -15.40 -14.94 6.06
N ARG A 177 -14.26 -14.24 5.82
CA ARG A 177 -13.28 -13.93 6.87
C ARG A 177 -13.80 -12.89 7.87
N VAL A 178 -14.56 -11.90 7.43
CA VAL A 178 -15.18 -10.91 8.32
C VAL A 178 -16.26 -11.56 9.20
N ILE A 179 -16.97 -12.56 8.69
CA ILE A 179 -17.88 -13.38 9.50
C ILE A 179 -17.10 -14.17 10.57
N ASP A 180 -16.01 -14.84 10.19
CA ASP A 180 -15.14 -15.57 11.14
C ASP A 180 -14.59 -14.61 12.22
N ASP A 181 -14.20 -13.39 11.86
CA ASP A 181 -13.77 -12.35 12.81
C ASP A 181 -14.90 -11.96 13.78
N GLN A 182 -16.14 -11.74 13.27
CA GLN A 182 -17.32 -11.43 14.10
C GLN A 182 -17.63 -12.54 15.09
N GLU A 183 -17.61 -13.80 14.66
CA GLU A 183 -17.82 -14.98 15.51
C GLU A 183 -16.78 -15.08 16.64
N HIS A 184 -15.61 -14.50 16.45
CA HIS A 184 -14.54 -14.42 17.45
C HIS A 184 -14.53 -13.11 18.24
N GLY A 185 -15.59 -12.28 18.12
CA GLY A 185 -15.74 -11.05 18.91
C GLY A 185 -14.98 -9.84 18.34
N VAL A 186 -14.49 -9.90 17.11
CA VAL A 186 -13.86 -8.78 16.43
C VAL A 186 -14.91 -8.02 15.63
N ILE A 187 -15.57 -7.08 16.30
CA ILE A 187 -16.58 -6.19 15.71
C ILE A 187 -16.02 -4.76 15.74
N PRO A 188 -15.96 -4.03 14.62
CA PRO A 188 -15.51 -2.63 14.64
C PRO A 188 -16.39 -1.75 15.53
N PRO A 189 -15.89 -0.61 16.04
CA PRO A 189 -16.72 0.40 16.67
C PRO A 189 -17.83 0.90 15.75
N ASP A 190 -18.96 1.34 16.33
CA ASP A 190 -20.12 1.83 15.57
C ASP A 190 -19.76 2.89 14.53
N PHE A 191 -19.00 3.91 14.92
CA PHE A 191 -18.56 4.98 14.00
C PHE A 191 -17.61 4.50 12.90
N VAL A 192 -16.85 3.42 13.10
CA VAL A 192 -16.05 2.78 12.05
C VAL A 192 -16.95 2.04 11.08
N ILE A 193 -17.96 1.30 11.59
CA ILE A 193 -18.96 0.63 10.75
C ILE A 193 -19.72 1.65 9.91
N GLU A 194 -20.24 2.72 10.51
CA GLU A 194 -21.00 3.77 9.81
C GLU A 194 -20.18 4.39 8.67
N LYS A 195 -18.92 4.74 8.93
CA LYS A 195 -18.02 5.28 7.89
C LYS A 195 -17.70 4.26 6.80
N THR A 196 -17.53 2.98 7.18
CA THR A 196 -17.30 1.89 6.23
C THR A 196 -18.51 1.71 5.32
N LEU A 197 -19.73 1.65 5.88
CA LEU A 197 -20.97 1.57 5.14
C LEU A 197 -21.10 2.73 4.15
N ALA A 198 -20.89 3.97 4.60
CA ALA A 198 -20.94 5.13 3.73
C ALA A 198 -19.96 5.05 2.53
N GLY A 199 -18.76 4.51 2.75
CA GLY A 199 -17.76 4.27 1.70
C GLY A 199 -18.20 3.18 0.72
N LEU A 200 -18.70 2.06 1.21
CA LEU A 200 -19.18 0.94 0.40
C LEU A 200 -20.39 1.36 -0.46
N GLU A 201 -21.38 2.02 0.13
CA GLU A 201 -22.57 2.55 -0.56
C GLU A 201 -22.19 3.56 -1.64
N LYS A 202 -21.29 4.51 -1.32
CA LYS A 202 -20.80 5.51 -2.27
C LYS A 202 -20.14 4.86 -3.49
N PHE A 203 -19.35 3.79 -3.29
CA PHE A 203 -18.65 3.11 -4.37
C PHE A 203 -19.59 2.46 -5.41
N ILE A 204 -20.75 1.98 -4.97
CA ILE A 204 -21.73 1.32 -5.86
C ILE A 204 -22.92 2.20 -6.27
N ALA A 205 -23.06 3.41 -5.71
CA ALA A 205 -24.25 4.28 -5.87
C ALA A 205 -24.59 4.60 -7.33
N GLY A 206 -23.58 4.77 -8.20
CA GLY A 206 -23.76 5.06 -9.64
C GLY A 206 -24.06 3.82 -10.49
N GLY A 207 -24.15 2.63 -9.90
CA GLY A 207 -24.23 1.38 -10.64
C GLY A 207 -22.97 1.08 -11.45
N ALA A 208 -22.98 0.02 -12.25
CA ALA A 208 -21.81 -0.45 -12.95
C ALA A 208 -21.27 0.55 -13.98
N THR A 209 -22.14 1.24 -14.70
CA THR A 209 -21.75 2.15 -15.79
C THR A 209 -20.98 3.37 -15.30
N GLU A 210 -21.30 3.89 -14.11
CA GLU A 210 -20.65 5.06 -13.51
C GLU A 210 -19.54 4.66 -12.51
N ASN A 211 -19.32 3.36 -12.32
CA ASN A 211 -18.32 2.87 -11.38
C ASN A 211 -16.89 3.27 -11.84
N PRO A 212 -16.00 3.71 -10.92
CA PRO A 212 -14.62 4.08 -11.26
C PRO A 212 -13.84 3.01 -12.02
N LEU A 213 -14.11 1.73 -11.76
CA LEU A 213 -13.48 0.62 -12.48
C LEU A 213 -13.85 0.56 -13.98
N VAL A 214 -14.97 1.13 -14.36
CA VAL A 214 -15.41 1.23 -15.76
C VAL A 214 -15.03 2.59 -16.34
N THR A 215 -15.31 3.68 -15.63
CA THR A 215 -15.11 5.03 -16.16
C THR A 215 -13.65 5.39 -16.37
N THR A 216 -12.74 4.90 -15.53
CA THR A 216 -11.28 5.12 -15.70
C THR A 216 -10.67 4.26 -16.82
N LEU A 217 -11.35 3.21 -17.26
CA LEU A 217 -10.91 2.35 -18.36
C LEU A 217 -11.03 3.06 -19.72
N GLY A 218 -12.10 3.84 -19.95
CA GLY A 218 -12.36 4.49 -21.23
C GLY A 218 -11.17 5.28 -21.79
N PRO A 219 -10.66 6.28 -21.10
CA PRO A 219 -9.48 7.05 -21.54
C PRO A 219 -8.23 6.19 -21.79
N LYS A 220 -8.04 5.10 -21.02
CA LYS A 220 -6.92 4.18 -21.21
C LYS A 220 -7.05 3.37 -22.51
N LEU A 221 -8.28 3.01 -22.92
CA LEU A 221 -8.55 2.32 -24.18
C LEU A 221 -8.38 3.25 -25.39
N GLU A 222 -8.82 4.51 -25.28
CA GLU A 222 -8.64 5.53 -26.34
C GLU A 222 -7.17 5.81 -26.65
N ALA A 223 -6.28 5.61 -25.68
CA ALA A 223 -4.84 5.76 -25.85
C ALA A 223 -4.16 4.56 -26.56
N LEU A 224 -4.90 3.50 -26.89
CA LEU A 224 -4.36 2.31 -27.56
C LEU A 224 -4.61 2.34 -29.07
N ASP A 225 -3.57 2.64 -29.85
CA ASP A 225 -3.63 2.70 -31.33
C ASP A 225 -4.10 1.40 -32.00
N GLU A 226 -4.01 0.25 -31.30
CA GLU A 226 -4.39 -1.07 -31.82
C GLU A 226 -5.89 -1.38 -31.70
N LEU A 227 -6.67 -0.54 -31.03
CA LEU A 227 -8.10 -0.73 -30.82
C LEU A 227 -8.92 0.21 -31.71
N ASP A 228 -9.93 -0.34 -32.38
CA ASP A 228 -10.97 0.46 -32.98
C ASP A 228 -12.10 0.78 -31.96
N ASP A 229 -12.94 1.75 -32.31
CA ASP A 229 -14.06 2.18 -31.43
C ASP A 229 -15.02 1.03 -31.07
N THR A 230 -15.20 0.06 -31.96
CA THR A 230 -16.09 -1.10 -31.72
C THR A 230 -15.49 -2.01 -30.66
N GLN A 231 -14.19 -2.25 -30.75
CA GLN A 231 -13.46 -3.06 -29.78
C GLN A 231 -13.37 -2.37 -28.40
N ALA A 232 -13.10 -1.07 -28.39
CA ALA A 232 -13.09 -0.28 -27.16
C ALA A 232 -14.45 -0.33 -26.44
N LYS A 233 -15.54 -0.12 -27.17
CA LYS A 233 -16.91 -0.24 -26.63
C LYS A 233 -17.22 -1.64 -26.14
N ALA A 234 -16.77 -2.69 -26.83
CA ALA A 234 -16.95 -4.06 -26.37
C ALA A 234 -16.22 -4.34 -25.04
N PHE A 235 -15.02 -3.81 -24.85
CA PHE A 235 -14.29 -3.94 -23.58
C PHE A 235 -14.95 -3.16 -22.43
N ILE A 236 -15.50 -1.97 -22.69
CA ILE A 236 -16.28 -1.22 -21.70
C ILE A 236 -17.53 -2.00 -21.31
N SER A 237 -18.26 -2.57 -22.29
CA SER A 237 -19.42 -3.40 -22.01
C SER A 237 -19.06 -4.61 -21.15
N ASP A 238 -17.98 -5.34 -21.48
CA ASP A 238 -17.53 -6.50 -20.71
C ASP A 238 -17.08 -6.10 -19.28
N ALA A 239 -16.43 -4.94 -19.13
CA ALA A 239 -16.09 -4.41 -17.80
C ALA A 239 -17.36 -4.07 -16.99
N THR A 240 -18.33 -3.42 -17.62
CA THR A 240 -19.62 -3.09 -17.00
C THR A 240 -20.37 -4.35 -16.54
N ASP A 241 -20.45 -5.36 -17.39
CA ASP A 241 -21.09 -6.64 -17.07
C ASP A 241 -20.43 -7.34 -15.87
N ARG A 242 -19.09 -7.28 -15.77
CA ARG A 242 -18.34 -7.87 -14.64
C ARG A 242 -18.52 -7.07 -13.35
N VAL A 243 -18.54 -5.76 -13.43
CA VAL A 243 -18.82 -4.91 -12.24
C VAL A 243 -20.22 -5.19 -11.74
N GLU A 244 -21.21 -5.28 -12.64
CA GLU A 244 -22.61 -5.57 -12.29
C GLU A 244 -22.78 -6.97 -11.69
N SER A 245 -22.15 -8.00 -12.28
CA SER A 245 -22.38 -9.39 -11.89
C SER A 245 -21.47 -9.90 -10.76
N GLU A 246 -20.29 -9.34 -10.60
CA GLU A 246 -19.27 -9.87 -9.67
C GLU A 246 -18.97 -8.92 -8.51
N ILE A 247 -18.88 -7.62 -8.78
CA ILE A 247 -18.38 -6.65 -7.80
C ILE A 247 -19.51 -6.05 -6.99
N ILE A 248 -20.55 -5.50 -7.64
CA ILE A 248 -21.71 -4.90 -6.94
C ILE A 248 -22.34 -5.88 -5.95
N PRO A 249 -22.63 -7.15 -6.31
CA PRO A 249 -23.18 -8.10 -5.35
C PRO A 249 -22.25 -8.39 -4.15
N GLY A 250 -20.94 -8.34 -4.38
CA GLY A 250 -19.94 -8.48 -3.30
C GLY A 250 -19.97 -7.32 -2.31
N TYR A 251 -20.12 -6.08 -2.81
CA TYR A 251 -20.29 -4.89 -1.96
C TYR A 251 -21.62 -4.91 -1.23
N GLU A 252 -22.73 -5.28 -1.89
CA GLU A 252 -24.05 -5.40 -1.26
C GLU A 252 -24.03 -6.44 -0.11
N ALA A 253 -23.36 -7.57 -0.33
CA ALA A 253 -23.18 -8.58 0.72
C ALA A 253 -22.39 -8.02 1.90
N MET A 254 -21.32 -7.25 1.64
CA MET A 254 -20.52 -6.62 2.68
C MET A 254 -21.32 -5.54 3.43
N ILE A 255 -22.11 -4.72 2.75
CA ILE A 255 -23.02 -3.74 3.36
C ILE A 255 -23.99 -4.45 4.31
N THR A 256 -24.67 -5.50 3.83
CA THR A 256 -25.60 -6.28 4.65
C THR A 256 -24.94 -6.84 5.90
N LEU A 257 -23.68 -7.33 5.78
CA LEU A 257 -22.93 -7.86 6.91
C LEU A 257 -22.61 -6.77 7.94
N PHE A 258 -22.09 -5.61 7.49
CA PHE A 258 -21.76 -4.51 8.39
C PHE A 258 -23.01 -3.89 9.06
N GLU A 259 -24.14 -3.79 8.33
CA GLU A 259 -25.43 -3.39 8.92
C GLU A 259 -25.87 -4.35 10.03
N SER A 260 -25.64 -5.66 9.86
CA SER A 260 -25.97 -6.66 10.87
C SER A 260 -25.11 -6.56 12.14
N MET A 261 -23.89 -6.00 12.04
CA MET A 261 -22.97 -5.80 13.16
C MET A 261 -23.30 -4.56 14.02
N LEU A 262 -23.97 -3.55 13.46
CA LEU A 262 -24.27 -2.29 14.15
C LEU A 262 -24.96 -2.47 15.50
N PRO A 263 -25.98 -3.34 15.67
CA PRO A 263 -26.63 -3.55 16.97
C PRO A 263 -25.70 -4.13 18.06
N GLU A 264 -24.62 -4.80 17.67
CA GLU A 264 -23.65 -5.42 18.55
C GLU A 264 -22.42 -4.54 18.79
N ALA A 265 -22.24 -3.49 17.97
CA ALA A 265 -21.12 -2.58 18.04
C ALA A 265 -21.20 -1.65 19.25
N SER A 266 -20.05 -1.32 19.82
CA SER A 266 -19.91 -0.31 20.86
C SER A 266 -19.20 0.93 20.32
N HIS A 267 -19.36 2.06 20.98
CA HIS A 267 -18.62 3.30 20.66
C HIS A 267 -17.17 3.28 21.17
N ASP A 268 -16.80 2.24 21.91
CA ASP A 268 -15.44 2.10 22.48
C ASP A 268 -14.46 1.70 21.36
N ALA A 269 -13.42 2.52 21.16
CA ALA A 269 -12.41 2.33 20.11
C ALA A 269 -11.10 1.70 20.60
N GLY A 270 -10.97 1.49 21.93
CA GLY A 270 -9.73 1.00 22.51
C GLY A 270 -9.43 -0.46 22.14
N ILE A 271 -8.15 -0.77 21.90
CA ILE A 271 -7.70 -2.12 21.54
C ILE A 271 -8.02 -3.18 22.61
N TRP A 272 -8.18 -2.75 23.88
CA TRP A 272 -8.57 -3.60 25.03
C TRP A 272 -9.92 -4.30 24.87
N ARG A 273 -10.77 -3.81 23.96
CA ARG A 273 -12.05 -4.45 23.63
C ARG A 273 -11.92 -5.73 22.80
N LEU A 274 -10.79 -5.89 22.12
CA LEU A 274 -10.52 -7.10 21.36
C LEU A 274 -10.16 -8.28 22.29
N PRO A 275 -10.47 -9.52 21.92
CA PRO A 275 -10.28 -10.69 22.78
C PRO A 275 -8.87 -10.83 23.36
N GLU A 276 -7.84 -10.49 22.58
CA GLU A 276 -6.43 -10.53 22.98
C GLU A 276 -5.80 -9.14 23.01
N GLY A 277 -6.57 -8.10 23.34
CA GLY A 277 -6.20 -6.69 23.22
C GLY A 277 -4.88 -6.33 23.88
N GLU A 278 -4.59 -6.84 25.08
CA GLU A 278 -3.33 -6.59 25.79
C GLU A 278 -2.13 -7.21 25.04
N ALA A 279 -2.25 -8.44 24.56
CA ALA A 279 -1.21 -9.12 23.79
C ALA A 279 -0.97 -8.45 22.43
N ILE A 280 -2.06 -8.02 21.76
CA ILE A 280 -2.01 -7.28 20.51
C ILE A 280 -1.30 -5.94 20.69
N TYR A 281 -1.65 -5.21 21.77
CA TYR A 281 -1.01 -3.92 22.07
C TYR A 281 0.48 -4.06 22.33
N ALA A 282 0.88 -5.06 23.12
CA ALA A 282 2.29 -5.34 23.41
C ALA A 282 3.08 -5.75 22.15
N ALA A 283 2.48 -6.59 21.28
CA ALA A 283 3.09 -6.97 20.01
C ALA A 283 3.25 -5.76 19.08
N ASN A 284 2.25 -4.90 18.98
CA ASN A 284 2.29 -3.68 18.17
C ASN A 284 3.34 -2.68 18.69
N LEU A 285 3.44 -2.50 20.01
CA LEU A 285 4.50 -1.65 20.58
C LEU A 285 5.89 -2.14 20.18
N ARG A 286 6.15 -3.42 20.36
CA ARG A 286 7.43 -4.04 19.98
C ARG A 286 7.71 -3.89 18.48
N SER A 287 6.73 -4.19 17.64
CA SER A 287 6.84 -4.12 16.18
C SER A 287 7.13 -2.70 15.70
N ASN A 288 6.35 -1.72 16.15
CA ASN A 288 6.46 -0.34 15.69
C ASN A 288 7.68 0.40 16.25
N THR A 289 8.16 0.03 17.44
CA THR A 289 9.31 0.70 18.07
C THR A 289 10.62 -0.05 17.88
N THR A 290 10.57 -1.34 17.51
CA THR A 290 11.72 -2.26 17.50
C THR A 290 12.49 -2.31 18.83
N THR A 291 11.81 -1.98 19.94
CA THR A 291 12.39 -1.92 21.29
C THR A 291 11.68 -2.87 22.25
N GLN A 292 12.16 -2.95 23.48
CA GLN A 292 11.56 -3.69 24.58
C GLN A 292 10.93 -2.75 25.64
N TYR A 293 10.73 -1.49 25.30
CA TYR A 293 10.09 -0.54 26.21
C TYR A 293 8.63 -0.93 26.50
N SER A 294 8.23 -0.77 27.75
CA SER A 294 6.83 -0.86 28.17
C SER A 294 6.01 0.33 27.67
N ALA A 295 4.69 0.19 27.69
CA ALA A 295 3.78 1.28 27.38
C ALA A 295 4.02 2.52 28.25
N ASP A 296 4.26 2.33 29.56
CA ASP A 296 4.51 3.43 30.51
C ASP A 296 5.82 4.15 30.22
N GLU A 297 6.87 3.41 29.83
CA GLU A 297 8.14 4.02 29.44
C GLU A 297 8.00 4.84 28.15
N ILE A 298 7.31 4.31 27.13
CA ILE A 298 7.06 5.04 25.88
C ILE A 298 6.18 6.28 26.15
N HIS A 299 5.14 6.15 26.98
CA HIS A 299 4.30 7.28 27.37
C HIS A 299 5.12 8.38 28.07
N SER A 300 6.01 7.98 29.01
CA SER A 300 6.87 8.92 29.72
C SER A 300 7.84 9.65 28.79
N ILE A 301 8.42 8.93 27.79
CA ILE A 301 9.24 9.53 26.74
C ILE A 301 8.41 10.53 25.93
N GLY A 302 7.19 10.13 25.55
CA GLY A 302 6.27 10.99 24.80
C GLY A 302 5.96 12.31 25.53
N LEU A 303 5.68 12.26 26.83
CA LEU A 303 5.43 13.47 27.64
C LEU A 303 6.66 14.40 27.67
N GLN A 304 7.87 13.84 27.84
CA GLN A 304 9.10 14.63 27.84
C GLN A 304 9.36 15.29 26.47
N GLU A 305 9.10 14.58 25.38
CA GLU A 305 9.25 15.14 24.04
C GLU A 305 8.20 16.21 23.73
N VAL A 306 6.96 16.05 24.19
CA VAL A 306 5.93 17.10 24.07
C VAL A 306 6.38 18.38 24.78
N ASP A 307 6.81 18.28 26.05
CA ASP A 307 7.31 19.44 26.79
C ASP A 307 8.48 20.14 26.08
N ARG A 308 9.43 19.34 25.54
CA ARG A 308 10.59 19.87 24.79
C ARG A 308 10.16 20.59 23.51
N ILE A 309 9.30 19.94 22.70
CA ILE A 309 8.83 20.47 21.42
C ILE A 309 7.97 21.71 21.63
N GLU A 310 7.07 21.72 22.62
CA GLU A 310 6.27 22.90 22.95
C GLU A 310 7.14 24.10 23.32
N GLY A 311 8.21 23.88 24.08
CA GLY A 311 9.19 24.93 24.37
C GLY A 311 9.85 25.50 23.12
N GLU A 312 10.32 24.65 22.21
CA GLU A 312 10.92 25.07 20.93
C GLU A 312 9.92 25.80 20.03
N MET A 313 8.66 25.33 19.98
CA MET A 313 7.61 25.98 19.19
C MET A 313 7.28 27.38 19.74
N LEU A 314 7.20 27.53 21.07
CA LEU A 314 6.99 28.83 21.72
C LEU A 314 8.12 29.82 21.39
N ASP A 315 9.37 29.39 21.44
CA ASP A 315 10.53 30.20 21.06
C ASP A 315 10.46 30.66 19.60
N ILE A 316 10.07 29.78 18.68
CA ILE A 316 9.91 30.09 17.24
C ILE A 316 8.78 31.11 17.04
N LEU A 317 7.63 30.92 17.70
CA LEU A 317 6.46 31.80 17.60
C LEU A 317 6.76 33.20 18.22
N ASP A 318 7.45 33.22 19.36
CA ASP A 318 7.86 34.49 20.02
C ASP A 318 8.80 35.30 19.10
N ASN A 319 9.79 34.65 18.51
CA ASN A 319 10.71 35.27 17.54
C ASN A 319 10.00 35.82 16.30
N ARG A 320 8.78 35.38 16.03
CA ARG A 320 7.93 35.85 14.92
C ARG A 320 6.86 36.87 15.37
N GLY A 321 6.81 37.16 16.65
CA GLY A 321 5.79 38.08 17.23
C GLY A 321 4.37 37.48 17.23
N LEU A 322 4.24 36.16 17.17
CA LEU A 322 2.95 35.45 17.11
C LEU A 322 2.48 34.94 18.48
N VAL A 323 3.26 35.11 19.54
CA VAL A 323 2.89 34.66 20.87
C VAL A 323 1.99 35.69 21.54
N GLY A 324 0.70 35.35 21.65
CA GLY A 324 -0.28 36.17 22.39
C GLY A 324 -0.60 35.62 23.79
N GLY A 325 0.23 34.71 24.35
CA GLY A 325 0.06 34.16 25.70
C GLY A 325 0.26 32.65 25.84
N ASP A 326 -0.10 31.86 24.84
CA ASP A 326 0.07 30.39 24.85
C ASP A 326 0.33 29.82 23.43
N LEU A 327 0.83 28.59 23.38
CA LEU A 327 1.13 27.89 22.14
C LEU A 327 -0.09 27.79 21.23
N ALA A 328 -1.25 27.45 21.78
CA ALA A 328 -2.46 27.24 20.98
C ALA A 328 -2.91 28.54 20.30
N SER A 329 -2.77 29.68 20.96
CA SER A 329 -3.08 31.02 20.41
C SER A 329 -2.09 31.38 19.26
N GLY A 330 -0.80 31.10 19.45
CA GLY A 330 0.23 31.33 18.41
C GLY A 330 0.02 30.47 17.20
N MET A 331 -0.25 29.18 17.38
CA MET A 331 -0.55 28.24 16.29
C MET A 331 -1.82 28.61 15.54
N ARG A 332 -2.86 29.07 16.27
CA ARG A 332 -4.11 29.54 15.65
C ARG A 332 -3.87 30.78 14.78
N ALA A 333 -3.10 31.73 15.27
CA ALA A 333 -2.73 32.91 14.50
C ALA A 333 -1.95 32.53 13.24
N LEU A 334 -1.09 31.54 13.31
CA LEU A 334 -0.35 31.01 12.16
C LEU A 334 -1.29 30.32 11.14
N MET A 335 -2.27 29.55 11.65
CA MET A 335 -3.26 28.87 10.80
C MET A 335 -4.26 29.83 10.15
N GLU A 336 -4.56 30.94 10.78
CA GLU A 336 -5.50 31.94 10.25
C GLU A 336 -4.83 32.96 9.31
N ASP A 337 -3.50 32.98 9.22
CA ASP A 337 -2.77 33.95 8.39
C ASP A 337 -2.85 33.59 6.89
N PRO A 338 -3.53 34.42 6.08
CA PRO A 338 -3.73 34.13 4.65
C PRO A 338 -2.43 33.98 3.82
N GLN A 339 -1.32 34.52 4.30
CA GLN A 339 -0.03 34.42 3.58
C GLN A 339 0.46 32.96 3.46
N TYR A 340 0.03 32.07 4.39
CA TYR A 340 0.42 30.67 4.43
C TYR A 340 -0.54 29.75 3.67
N HIS A 341 -1.64 30.28 3.14
CA HIS A 341 -2.64 29.46 2.44
C HIS A 341 -2.57 29.62 0.92
N PHE A 342 -3.01 28.60 0.23
CA PHE A 342 -3.38 28.66 -1.16
C PHE A 342 -4.88 28.94 -1.26
N ALA A 343 -5.30 29.66 -2.30
CA ALA A 343 -6.74 29.87 -2.53
C ALA A 343 -7.43 28.51 -2.78
N ASN A 344 -8.61 28.32 -2.21
CA ASN A 344 -9.38 27.09 -2.46
C ASN A 344 -10.13 27.18 -3.80
N THR A 345 -9.37 27.36 -4.89
CA THR A 345 -9.78 27.42 -6.29
C THR A 345 -8.88 26.51 -7.12
N ASP A 346 -9.23 26.25 -8.35
CA ASP A 346 -8.40 25.40 -9.23
C ASP A 346 -7.01 26.02 -9.46
N GLU A 347 -6.93 27.35 -9.62
CA GLU A 347 -5.65 28.05 -9.74
C GLU A 347 -4.81 27.94 -8.44
N GLY A 348 -5.47 27.94 -7.29
CA GLY A 348 -4.79 27.75 -6.01
C GLY A 348 -4.29 26.34 -5.81
N ARG A 349 -5.02 25.33 -6.27
CA ARG A 349 -4.60 23.92 -6.31
C ARG A 349 -3.40 23.71 -7.21
N GLU A 350 -3.43 24.29 -8.42
CA GLU A 350 -2.28 24.27 -9.33
C GLU A 350 -1.05 24.97 -8.73
N ALA A 351 -1.26 26.11 -8.05
CA ALA A 351 -0.18 26.82 -7.37
C ALA A 351 0.45 25.99 -6.23
N MET A 352 -0.34 25.19 -5.50
CA MET A 352 0.14 24.26 -4.48
C MET A 352 1.02 23.16 -5.10
N ILE A 353 0.57 22.51 -6.17
CA ILE A 353 1.36 21.50 -6.90
C ILE A 353 2.69 22.11 -7.33
N LYS A 354 2.66 23.28 -7.99
CA LYS A 354 3.87 23.96 -8.46
C LYS A 354 4.84 24.35 -7.33
N TYR A 355 4.30 24.69 -6.15
CA TYR A 355 5.11 24.96 -4.97
C TYR A 355 5.85 23.71 -4.53
N LEU A 356 5.16 22.56 -4.45
CA LEU A 356 5.72 21.28 -4.08
C LEU A 356 6.76 20.78 -5.11
N GLU A 357 6.49 20.91 -6.41
CA GLU A 357 7.46 20.58 -7.47
C GLU A 357 8.73 21.45 -7.40
N THR A 358 8.59 22.67 -6.93
CA THR A 358 9.76 23.56 -6.76
C THR A 358 10.57 23.11 -5.56
N PHE A 359 9.89 22.79 -4.47
CA PHE A 359 10.51 22.28 -3.27
C PHE A 359 11.20 20.92 -3.50
N ASP A 360 10.58 19.99 -4.25
CA ASP A 360 11.20 18.73 -4.67
C ASP A 360 12.55 18.96 -5.37
N ARG A 361 12.57 19.85 -6.36
CA ARG A 361 13.81 20.16 -7.06
C ARG A 361 14.90 20.74 -6.17
N GLU A 362 14.54 21.53 -5.17
CA GLU A 362 15.48 22.07 -4.18
C GLU A 362 16.02 20.98 -3.28
N VAL A 363 15.16 20.06 -2.78
CA VAL A 363 15.57 18.92 -1.97
C VAL A 363 16.48 17.98 -2.75
N MET A 364 16.12 17.65 -4.00
CA MET A 364 16.92 16.75 -4.84
C MET A 364 18.30 17.32 -5.18
N GLN A 365 18.49 18.65 -5.20
CA GLN A 365 19.81 19.27 -5.39
C GLN A 365 20.76 19.00 -4.23
N ILE A 366 20.25 18.91 -3.01
CA ILE A 366 21.04 18.65 -1.80
C ILE A 366 21.05 17.18 -1.39
N ALA A 367 20.15 16.36 -1.92
CA ALA A 367 20.00 14.97 -1.53
C ALA A 367 21.29 14.16 -1.70
N ALA A 368 22.11 14.46 -2.72
CA ALA A 368 23.38 13.81 -2.97
C ALA A 368 24.43 14.04 -1.84
N ASP A 369 24.26 15.08 -1.02
CA ASP A 369 25.15 15.34 0.13
C ASP A 369 24.79 14.46 1.34
N TYR A 370 23.59 13.88 1.36
CA TYR A 370 23.05 13.10 2.48
C TYR A 370 22.89 11.62 2.16
N PHE A 371 22.68 11.26 0.88
CA PHE A 371 22.39 9.88 0.45
C PHE A 371 23.42 9.38 -0.55
N ILE A 372 23.93 8.16 -0.32
CA ILE A 372 24.88 7.50 -1.24
C ILE A 372 24.18 7.09 -2.54
N THR A 373 22.91 6.73 -2.46
CA THR A 373 22.11 6.30 -3.61
C THR A 373 20.83 7.14 -3.67
N ILE A 374 20.59 7.74 -4.81
CA ILE A 374 19.34 8.47 -5.10
C ILE A 374 18.57 7.67 -6.15
N PRO A 375 17.28 7.40 -5.94
CA PRO A 375 16.44 6.73 -6.94
C PRO A 375 16.45 7.51 -8.27
N PRO A 376 16.62 6.82 -9.41
CA PRO A 376 16.64 7.48 -10.71
C PRO A 376 15.23 7.82 -11.25
N GLN A 377 14.19 7.28 -10.63
CA GLN A 377 12.81 7.49 -11.06
C GLN A 377 12.34 8.89 -10.63
N PRO A 378 11.66 9.63 -11.52
CA PRO A 378 11.09 10.93 -11.16
C PRO A 378 9.92 10.77 -10.18
N LEU A 379 9.69 11.82 -9.39
CA LEU A 379 8.49 11.98 -8.58
C LEU A 379 7.46 12.80 -9.36
N GLU A 380 6.23 12.28 -9.46
CA GLU A 380 5.06 13.05 -9.89
C GLU A 380 4.26 13.49 -8.66
N ILE A 381 3.91 14.76 -8.59
CA ILE A 381 3.06 15.32 -7.54
C ILE A 381 1.67 15.50 -8.12
N VAL A 382 0.70 14.83 -7.54
CA VAL A 382 -0.67 14.75 -8.08
C VAL A 382 -1.72 14.99 -7.01
N ARG A 383 -2.86 15.50 -7.41
CA ARG A 383 -4.03 15.61 -6.53
C ARG A 383 -4.59 14.23 -6.22
N VAL A 384 -5.01 14.00 -4.97
CA VAL A 384 -5.84 12.84 -4.62
C VAL A 384 -7.11 12.85 -5.49
N PRO A 385 -7.54 11.71 -6.05
CA PRO A 385 -8.77 11.66 -6.85
C PRO A 385 -9.98 12.15 -6.07
N GLU A 386 -10.80 13.01 -6.67
CA GLU A 386 -11.94 13.69 -6.01
C GLU A 386 -12.91 12.72 -5.32
N TYR A 387 -13.11 11.53 -5.89
CA TYR A 387 -13.99 10.51 -5.29
C TYR A 387 -13.48 9.96 -3.96
N SER A 388 -12.19 10.08 -3.68
CA SER A 388 -11.54 9.54 -2.48
C SER A 388 -11.04 10.61 -1.50
N GLU A 389 -11.10 11.90 -1.85
CA GLU A 389 -10.59 12.99 -1.00
C GLU A 389 -11.19 12.99 0.42
N ASP A 390 -12.48 12.63 0.54
CA ASP A 390 -13.18 12.61 1.84
C ASP A 390 -12.61 11.61 2.85
N SER A 391 -12.02 10.52 2.35
CA SER A 391 -11.49 9.42 3.16
C SER A 391 -9.96 9.34 3.14
N SER A 392 -9.32 10.10 2.25
CA SER A 392 -7.87 10.08 2.12
C SER A 392 -7.16 10.95 3.16
N PRO A 393 -5.93 10.57 3.59
CA PRO A 393 -5.09 11.44 4.42
C PRO A 393 -4.68 12.73 3.68
N ALA A 394 -3.96 13.60 4.39
CA ALA A 394 -3.42 14.84 3.82
C ALA A 394 -2.50 14.60 2.61
N GLY A 395 -1.71 13.53 2.65
CA GLY A 395 -0.88 13.06 1.55
C GLY A 395 -0.53 11.58 1.70
N TYR A 396 -0.08 10.95 0.61
CA TYR A 396 0.45 9.59 0.60
C TYR A 396 1.30 9.35 -0.65
N TYR A 397 2.14 8.33 -0.60
CA TYR A 397 3.05 7.97 -1.69
C TYR A 397 2.75 6.61 -2.30
N ASN A 398 2.85 6.55 -3.63
CA ASN A 398 2.87 5.31 -4.40
C ASN A 398 4.21 5.16 -5.12
N GLY A 399 4.97 4.12 -4.78
CA GLY A 399 6.29 3.88 -5.34
C GLY A 399 6.30 3.66 -6.87
N PRO A 400 7.44 3.92 -7.53
CA PRO A 400 7.61 3.69 -8.95
C PRO A 400 7.63 2.20 -9.28
N ALA A 401 7.35 1.86 -10.53
CA ALA A 401 7.65 0.55 -11.04
C ALA A 401 9.16 0.38 -11.26
N LEU A 402 9.72 -0.78 -10.94
CA LEU A 402 11.16 -1.04 -11.10
C LEU A 402 11.62 -1.02 -12.56
N ASP A 403 10.71 -1.34 -13.49
CA ASP A 403 10.97 -1.25 -14.94
C ASP A 403 10.90 0.17 -15.50
N GLY A 404 10.61 1.18 -14.65
CA GLY A 404 10.47 2.57 -15.05
C GLY A 404 9.16 2.91 -15.79
N SER A 405 8.22 1.98 -15.90
CA SER A 405 6.95 2.17 -16.61
C SER A 405 5.96 3.08 -15.89
N ARG A 406 6.17 3.30 -14.60
CA ARG A 406 5.38 4.19 -13.74
C ARG A 406 6.33 4.96 -12.82
N PRO A 407 6.22 6.30 -12.72
CA PRO A 407 6.98 7.11 -11.78
C PRO A 407 6.51 6.88 -10.34
N GLY A 408 7.29 7.35 -9.37
CA GLY A 408 6.81 7.55 -8.01
C GLY A 408 5.76 8.66 -7.99
N ARG A 409 4.73 8.54 -7.17
CA ARG A 409 3.67 9.55 -7.07
C ARG A 409 3.43 9.94 -5.64
N PHE A 410 3.60 11.22 -5.36
CA PHE A 410 3.12 11.84 -4.14
C PHE A 410 1.73 12.42 -4.38
N TYR A 411 0.75 11.90 -3.66
CA TYR A 411 -0.63 12.37 -3.70
C TYR A 411 -0.87 13.39 -2.59
N ILE A 412 -1.36 14.56 -2.95
CA ILE A 412 -1.74 15.61 -1.99
C ILE A 412 -3.26 15.81 -2.00
N ASN A 413 -3.88 15.74 -0.83
CA ASN A 413 -5.31 15.99 -0.68
C ASN A 413 -5.57 17.49 -0.79
N GLN A 414 -6.34 17.88 -1.79
CA GLN A 414 -6.66 19.27 -2.11
C GLN A 414 -8.18 19.55 -2.01
N LYS A 415 -8.92 18.72 -1.26
CA LYS A 415 -10.35 18.95 -1.01
C LYS A 415 -10.58 20.36 -0.47
N ASP A 416 -9.85 20.71 0.58
CA ASP A 416 -9.70 22.07 1.08
C ASP A 416 -8.22 22.44 1.19
N THR A 417 -7.78 23.40 0.40
CA THR A 417 -6.38 23.86 0.43
C THR A 417 -5.99 24.51 1.76
N GLY A 418 -6.96 24.92 2.56
CA GLY A 418 -6.77 25.47 3.92
C GLY A 418 -6.23 24.44 4.91
N ASP A 419 -6.51 23.15 4.71
CA ASP A 419 -6.02 22.06 5.57
C ASP A 419 -4.51 21.84 5.45
N ASN A 420 -3.90 22.29 4.33
CA ASN A 420 -2.49 22.12 4.00
C ASN A 420 -1.77 23.46 3.81
N PRO A 421 -1.52 24.21 4.89
CA PRO A 421 -0.80 25.49 4.79
C PRO A 421 0.66 25.28 4.38
N ARG A 422 1.26 26.32 3.75
CA ARG A 422 2.62 26.29 3.18
C ARG A 422 3.70 25.79 4.13
N TRP A 423 3.55 25.96 5.43
CA TRP A 423 4.55 25.59 6.41
C TRP A 423 4.49 24.10 6.82
N THR A 424 3.39 23.39 6.53
CA THR A 424 3.28 21.93 6.76
C THR A 424 3.74 21.12 5.54
N LEU A 425 3.55 21.67 4.34
CA LEU A 425 3.80 20.96 3.08
C LEU A 425 5.23 20.43 2.88
N PRO A 426 6.30 21.18 3.24
CA PRO A 426 7.67 20.66 3.11
C PRO A 426 7.90 19.39 3.93
N THR A 427 7.45 19.37 5.18
CA THR A 427 7.61 18.20 6.06
C THR A 427 6.80 17.02 5.55
N LEU A 428 5.54 17.25 5.15
CA LEU A 428 4.68 16.21 4.58
C LEU A 428 5.30 15.61 3.33
N MET A 429 5.82 16.45 2.43
CA MET A 429 6.44 15.98 1.19
C MET A 429 7.75 15.21 1.43
N ILE A 430 8.61 15.63 2.36
CA ILE A 430 9.84 14.88 2.69
C ILE A 430 9.51 13.54 3.34
N HIS A 431 8.41 13.48 4.08
CA HIS A 431 7.97 12.23 4.73
C HIS A 431 7.38 11.24 3.72
N ASP A 432 6.52 11.70 2.83
CA ASP A 432 5.70 10.87 1.96
C ASP A 432 6.17 10.88 0.48
N GLY A 433 7.01 11.80 0.06
CA GLY A 433 7.49 11.92 -1.31
C GLY A 433 8.92 11.45 -1.47
#